data_9c3100c71a411a3a6a4db8206614d9ff
#
_entry.id   9c3100c71a411a3a6a4db8206614d9ff
#
_cell.length_a   1.000
_cell.length_b   1.000
_cell.length_c   1.000
_cell.angle_alpha   90.00
_cell.angle_beta   90.00
_cell.angle_gamma   90.00
#
_symmetry.space_group_name_H-M   'P 1'
#
loop_
_entity.id
_entity.type
_entity.pdbx_description
1 polymer ?
#
loop_
_entity_poly.entity_id
_entity_poly.type
_entity_poly.pdbx_seq_one_letter_code
_entity_poly.pdbx_strand_id
1 'polypeptide(L)'
;MVKAAAGGGGMGMAVANDEDGLRTEYDKVRAFAERMFGDGSVLIERYFPRVRHVEVQILGLADGRVVALSERECSVQRRNQKLVEEAPSPAVGPELRERFLAAAVKAGEAVGYRNAGTVECLLDPATGEFFFLEMNTRLQVEHPITELIHGIDLVEEQLRIASGEAPTFDPATVHATAGHAIELRINAEDPKRFLPGPGKVATWVEPSGEGVRVDSGYGPDTTVTPFYDSLMAKLILVGTDREDAIAKARTAVAGFEIVGPKNNLPFFAELLENAEFLSGDYDTGIVGRMREKPKKG
;
A
#
# COMPACT_ATOMS: atom_id res chain seq x y z
N MET A 1 -1.44 -10.28 18.78
CA MET A 1 -2.44 -10.21 17.68
C MET A 1 -3.04 -11.59 17.50
N VAL A 2 -4.37 -11.68 17.52
CA VAL A 2 -5.12 -12.91 17.23
C VAL A 2 -5.75 -12.73 15.85
N LYS A 3 -5.62 -13.69 14.95
CA LYS A 3 -6.10 -13.62 13.56
C LYS A 3 -6.86 -14.88 13.18
N ALA A 4 -7.95 -14.74 12.43
CA ALA A 4 -8.58 -15.88 11.75
C ALA A 4 -7.64 -16.42 10.67
N ALA A 5 -7.37 -17.73 10.65
CA ALA A 5 -6.45 -18.34 9.70
C ALA A 5 -6.96 -18.22 8.24
N ALA A 6 -8.26 -18.31 8.03
CA ALA A 6 -8.90 -18.13 6.72
C ALA A 6 -9.26 -16.67 6.41
N GLY A 7 -8.93 -15.72 7.29
CA GLY A 7 -9.21 -14.30 7.12
C GLY A 7 -8.20 -13.60 6.22
N GLY A 8 -8.61 -12.48 5.62
CA GLY A 8 -7.75 -11.62 4.81
C GLY A 8 -8.24 -10.17 4.87
N GLY A 9 -7.40 -9.22 4.41
CA GLY A 9 -7.77 -7.80 4.36
C GLY A 9 -8.11 -7.18 5.72
N GLY A 10 -7.51 -7.67 6.82
CA GLY A 10 -7.75 -7.15 8.17
C GLY A 10 -9.03 -7.65 8.84
N MET A 11 -9.78 -8.56 8.23
CA MET A 11 -10.98 -9.16 8.83
C MET A 11 -10.62 -10.30 9.78
N GLY A 12 -11.32 -10.36 10.93
CA GLY A 12 -11.10 -11.42 11.91
C GLY A 12 -9.78 -11.28 12.67
N MET A 13 -9.41 -10.04 13.04
CA MET A 13 -8.20 -9.74 13.81
C MET A 13 -8.54 -8.97 15.08
N ALA A 14 -7.82 -9.26 16.16
CA ALA A 14 -7.94 -8.54 17.43
C ALA A 14 -6.59 -8.43 18.15
N VAL A 15 -6.37 -7.29 18.81
CA VAL A 15 -5.18 -7.07 19.65
C VAL A 15 -5.49 -7.46 21.08
N ALA A 16 -4.59 -8.22 21.70
CA ALA A 16 -4.62 -8.52 23.12
C ALA A 16 -3.34 -7.99 23.77
N ASN A 17 -3.47 -7.33 24.92
CA ASN A 17 -2.34 -6.70 25.63
C ASN A 17 -1.90 -7.52 26.85
N ASP A 18 -2.70 -8.48 27.28
CA ASP A 18 -2.45 -9.35 28.43
C ASP A 18 -3.08 -10.74 28.21
N GLU A 19 -2.88 -11.64 29.15
CA GLU A 19 -3.36 -13.02 29.06
C GLU A 19 -4.89 -13.13 29.08
N ASP A 20 -5.58 -12.35 29.89
CA ASP A 20 -7.05 -12.37 29.97
C ASP A 20 -7.67 -11.79 28.70
N GLY A 21 -7.10 -10.70 28.19
CA GLY A 21 -7.45 -10.14 26.88
C GLY A 21 -7.22 -11.15 25.75
N LEU A 22 -6.09 -11.90 25.80
CA LEU A 22 -5.80 -12.93 24.80
C LEU A 22 -6.86 -14.01 24.77
N ARG A 23 -7.28 -14.52 25.92
CA ARG A 23 -8.35 -15.54 26.03
C ARG A 23 -9.67 -15.01 25.45
N THR A 24 -10.02 -13.79 25.86
CA THR A 24 -11.25 -13.13 25.40
C THR A 24 -11.28 -12.91 23.88
N GLU A 25 -10.19 -12.36 23.33
CA GLU A 25 -10.12 -12.07 21.90
C GLU A 25 -9.94 -13.35 21.06
N TYR A 26 -9.30 -14.38 21.59
CA TYR A 26 -9.23 -15.69 20.94
C TYR A 26 -10.62 -16.28 20.71
N ASP A 27 -11.47 -16.32 21.75
CA ASP A 27 -12.83 -16.85 21.61
C ASP A 27 -13.67 -16.05 20.62
N LYS A 28 -13.56 -14.72 20.66
CA LYS A 28 -14.28 -13.84 19.71
C LYS A 28 -13.84 -14.05 18.26
N VAL A 29 -12.53 -14.07 18.02
CA VAL A 29 -11.98 -14.26 16.67
C VAL A 29 -12.32 -15.64 16.14
N ARG A 30 -12.22 -16.68 16.97
CA ARG A 30 -12.60 -18.04 16.60
C ARG A 30 -14.06 -18.13 16.19
N ALA A 31 -14.96 -17.59 17.02
CA ALA A 31 -16.40 -17.60 16.73
C ALA A 31 -16.76 -16.79 15.47
N PHE A 32 -16.03 -15.68 15.24
CA PHE A 32 -16.15 -14.90 14.02
C PHE A 32 -15.68 -15.70 12.80
N ALA A 33 -14.51 -16.33 12.88
CA ALA A 33 -13.91 -17.11 11.82
C ALA A 33 -14.80 -18.30 11.40
N GLU A 34 -15.32 -19.04 12.38
CA GLU A 34 -16.25 -20.14 12.12
C GLU A 34 -17.51 -19.67 11.38
N ARG A 35 -18.09 -18.55 11.81
CA ARG A 35 -19.32 -18.03 11.20
C ARG A 35 -19.09 -17.47 9.79
N MET A 36 -17.96 -16.78 9.56
CA MET A 36 -17.73 -16.06 8.32
C MET A 36 -17.02 -16.89 7.26
N PHE A 37 -16.17 -17.82 7.68
CA PHE A 37 -15.30 -18.58 6.77
C PHE A 37 -15.55 -20.11 6.85
N GLY A 38 -16.36 -20.58 7.82
CA GLY A 38 -16.57 -22.00 8.05
C GLY A 38 -15.36 -22.73 8.68
N ASP A 39 -14.37 -21.97 9.14
CA ASP A 39 -13.14 -22.48 9.76
C ASP A 39 -12.78 -21.61 10.97
N GLY A 40 -12.87 -22.18 12.16
CA GLY A 40 -12.52 -21.54 13.43
C GLY A 40 -11.03 -21.53 13.77
N SER A 41 -10.17 -21.90 12.84
CA SER A 41 -8.71 -21.89 13.06
C SER A 41 -8.21 -20.47 13.27
N VAL A 42 -7.31 -20.31 14.26
CA VAL A 42 -6.78 -19.02 14.71
C VAL A 42 -5.25 -19.06 14.76
N LEU A 43 -4.61 -17.99 14.30
CA LEU A 43 -3.19 -17.73 14.45
C LEU A 43 -2.98 -16.70 15.55
N ILE A 44 -1.90 -16.88 16.32
CA ILE A 44 -1.45 -15.91 17.33
C ILE A 44 -0.06 -15.43 16.93
N GLU A 45 0.07 -14.11 16.76
CA GLU A 45 1.30 -13.46 16.35
C GLU A 45 1.71 -12.38 17.36
N ARG A 46 3.01 -12.06 17.38
CA ARG A 46 3.49 -10.88 18.11
C ARG A 46 2.86 -9.62 17.52
N TYR A 47 2.33 -8.75 18.38
CA TYR A 47 1.81 -7.44 17.99
C TYR A 47 2.88 -6.36 18.19
N PHE A 48 2.99 -5.50 17.19
CA PHE A 48 3.87 -4.33 17.23
C PHE A 48 3.01 -3.08 17.16
N PRO A 49 2.99 -2.24 18.20
CA PRO A 49 2.10 -1.07 18.27
C PRO A 49 2.52 0.08 17.34
N ARG A 50 3.79 0.13 16.99
CA ARG A 50 4.36 1.13 16.08
C ARG A 50 5.23 0.42 15.07
N VAL A 51 4.75 0.33 13.85
CA VAL A 51 5.45 -0.33 12.75
C VAL A 51 5.26 0.45 11.46
N ARG A 52 6.17 0.21 10.53
CA ARG A 52 5.97 0.52 9.13
C ARG A 52 5.56 -0.71 8.37
N HIS A 53 4.71 -0.51 7.40
CA HIS A 53 4.34 -1.52 6.42
C HIS A 53 5.18 -1.26 5.18
N VAL A 54 6.20 -2.09 4.99
CA VAL A 54 7.13 -2.00 3.86
C VAL A 54 7.03 -3.30 3.07
N GLU A 55 6.97 -3.20 1.77
CA GLU A 55 6.84 -4.35 0.89
C GLU A 55 7.86 -4.31 -0.25
N VAL A 56 8.18 -5.47 -0.81
CA VAL A 56 9.14 -5.59 -1.91
C VAL A 56 8.45 -6.20 -3.13
N GLN A 57 8.52 -5.50 -4.27
CA GLN A 57 8.10 -6.04 -5.55
C GLN A 57 9.12 -7.06 -6.04
N ILE A 58 8.68 -8.28 -6.30
CA ILE A 58 9.48 -9.31 -6.95
C ILE A 58 8.91 -9.71 -8.30
N LEU A 59 9.77 -10.19 -9.18
CA LEU A 59 9.44 -10.86 -10.44
C LEU A 59 10.18 -12.19 -10.52
N GLY A 60 9.43 -13.29 -10.61
CA GLY A 60 9.96 -14.59 -10.97
C GLY A 60 10.02 -14.71 -12.48
N LEU A 61 11.22 -14.67 -13.06
CA LEU A 61 11.46 -14.61 -14.50
C LEU A 61 11.21 -15.95 -15.20
N ALA A 62 11.12 -15.91 -16.54
CA ALA A 62 10.89 -17.10 -17.36
C ALA A 62 12.02 -18.13 -17.24
N ASP A 63 13.26 -17.69 -17.00
CA ASP A 63 14.44 -18.54 -16.82
C ASP A 63 14.57 -19.14 -15.40
N GLY A 64 13.65 -18.80 -14.49
CA GLY A 64 13.62 -19.32 -13.11
C GLY A 64 14.32 -18.44 -12.08
N ARG A 65 15.00 -17.36 -12.50
CA ARG A 65 15.54 -16.38 -11.54
C ARG A 65 14.42 -15.59 -10.89
N VAL A 66 14.65 -15.17 -9.64
CA VAL A 66 13.79 -14.21 -8.96
C VAL A 66 14.57 -12.91 -8.79
N VAL A 67 13.99 -11.79 -9.16
CA VAL A 67 14.56 -10.46 -8.98
C VAL A 67 13.65 -9.62 -8.09
N ALA A 68 14.26 -8.77 -7.27
CA ALA A 68 13.56 -7.73 -6.53
C ALA A 68 13.80 -6.38 -7.23
N LEU A 69 12.76 -5.56 -7.33
CA LEU A 69 12.86 -4.23 -7.91
C LEU A 69 13.25 -3.21 -6.84
N SER A 70 12.30 -2.82 -6.03
CA SER A 70 12.51 -1.94 -4.87
C SER A 70 11.43 -2.20 -3.83
N GLU A 71 11.59 -1.55 -2.69
CA GLU A 71 10.55 -1.50 -1.67
C GLU A 71 9.57 -0.35 -1.91
N ARG A 72 8.35 -0.55 -1.40
CA ARG A 72 7.30 0.45 -1.27
C ARG A 72 6.95 0.65 0.20
N GLU A 73 6.73 1.87 0.60
CA GLU A 73 6.23 2.26 1.91
C GLU A 73 4.71 2.37 1.86
N CYS A 74 4.01 1.59 2.67
CA CYS A 74 2.56 1.47 2.67
C CYS A 74 1.91 1.80 4.02
N SER A 75 2.62 2.54 4.89
CA SER A 75 2.15 2.79 6.26
C SER A 75 1.01 3.78 6.38
N VAL A 76 0.78 4.64 5.36
CA VAL A 76 -0.40 5.51 5.39
C VAL A 76 -1.64 4.69 5.05
N GLN A 77 -2.24 4.13 6.10
CA GLN A 77 -3.36 3.22 5.97
C GLN A 77 -4.42 3.45 7.06
N ARG A 78 -5.61 3.00 6.81
CA ARG A 78 -6.71 3.04 7.77
C ARG A 78 -7.37 1.66 7.85
N ARG A 79 -7.41 1.08 9.06
CA ARG A 79 -7.97 -0.27 9.27
C ARG A 79 -7.35 -1.30 8.31
N ASN A 80 -6.04 -1.25 8.15
CA ASN A 80 -5.24 -2.07 7.24
C ASN A 80 -5.53 -1.85 5.73
N GLN A 81 -6.31 -0.83 5.36
CA GLN A 81 -6.48 -0.43 3.98
C GLN A 81 -5.49 0.68 3.65
N LYS A 82 -4.62 0.46 2.68
CA LYS A 82 -3.63 1.42 2.20
C LYS A 82 -4.35 2.62 1.56
N LEU A 83 -3.87 3.84 1.84
CA LEU A 83 -4.40 5.10 1.30
C LEU A 83 -3.35 5.86 0.49
N VAL A 84 -2.08 5.77 0.93
CA VAL A 84 -0.94 6.36 0.24
C VAL A 84 0.21 5.37 0.27
N GLU A 85 0.86 5.24 -0.86
CA GLU A 85 2.09 4.49 -1.02
C GLU A 85 3.18 5.39 -1.59
N GLU A 86 4.41 5.19 -1.17
CA GLU A 86 5.56 5.88 -1.74
C GLU A 86 6.75 4.93 -1.98
N ALA A 87 7.57 5.25 -2.96
CA ALA A 87 8.77 4.50 -3.30
C ALA A 87 9.90 5.44 -3.78
N PRO A 88 11.13 5.25 -3.28
CA PRO A 88 11.53 4.34 -2.18
C PRO A 88 10.98 4.75 -0.82
N SER A 89 11.00 3.84 0.17
CA SER A 89 10.58 4.15 1.55
C SER A 89 11.52 5.16 2.20
N PRO A 90 11.00 6.24 2.84
CA PRO A 90 11.83 7.19 3.58
C PRO A 90 12.44 6.59 4.85
N ALA A 91 11.95 5.43 5.31
CA ALA A 91 12.46 4.75 6.49
C ALA A 91 13.57 3.73 6.18
N VAL A 92 13.80 3.42 4.90
CA VAL A 92 14.70 2.34 4.49
C VAL A 92 15.96 2.92 3.87
N GLY A 93 17.03 2.97 4.67
CA GLY A 93 18.36 3.34 4.19
C GLY A 93 19.01 2.24 3.33
N PRO A 94 20.15 2.53 2.66
CA PRO A 94 20.74 1.62 1.69
C PRO A 94 21.04 0.21 2.22
N GLU A 95 21.64 0.08 3.40
CA GLU A 95 21.98 -1.22 4.01
C GLU A 95 20.71 -2.04 4.35
N LEU A 96 19.70 -1.37 4.89
CA LEU A 96 18.42 -2.03 5.20
C LEU A 96 17.70 -2.44 3.92
N ARG A 97 17.76 -1.63 2.87
CA ARG A 97 17.21 -1.94 1.54
C ARG A 97 17.82 -3.22 0.98
N GLU A 98 19.14 -3.34 0.99
CA GLU A 98 19.81 -4.56 0.52
C GLU A 98 19.30 -5.80 1.27
N ARG A 99 19.12 -5.71 2.59
CA ARG A 99 18.57 -6.80 3.41
C ARG A 99 17.14 -7.15 3.04
N PHE A 100 16.29 -6.13 2.79
CA PHE A 100 14.91 -6.34 2.35
C PHE A 100 14.84 -7.04 1.01
N LEU A 101 15.56 -6.53 0.01
CA LEU A 101 15.58 -7.08 -1.34
C LEU A 101 16.10 -8.52 -1.33
N ALA A 102 17.20 -8.79 -0.61
CA ALA A 102 17.75 -10.14 -0.51
C ALA A 102 16.79 -11.12 0.18
N ALA A 103 16.08 -10.68 1.23
CA ALA A 103 15.09 -11.51 1.90
C ALA A 103 13.90 -11.84 0.98
N ALA A 104 13.42 -10.87 0.20
CA ALA A 104 12.32 -11.06 -0.73
C ALA A 104 12.69 -11.99 -1.90
N VAL A 105 13.89 -11.84 -2.46
CA VAL A 105 14.41 -12.76 -3.48
C VAL A 105 14.49 -14.18 -2.92
N LYS A 106 15.09 -14.35 -1.74
CA LYS A 106 15.20 -15.66 -1.10
C LYS A 106 13.83 -16.31 -0.83
N ALA A 107 12.83 -15.52 -0.42
CA ALA A 107 11.47 -16.01 -0.23
C ALA A 107 10.85 -16.51 -1.55
N GLY A 108 11.02 -15.77 -2.64
CA GLY A 108 10.55 -16.17 -3.96
C GLY A 108 11.28 -17.41 -4.50
N GLU A 109 12.60 -17.47 -4.34
CA GLU A 109 13.41 -18.63 -4.78
C GLU A 109 13.01 -19.91 -4.04
N ALA A 110 12.75 -19.81 -2.72
CA ALA A 110 12.40 -20.97 -1.88
C ALA A 110 11.13 -21.69 -2.35
N VAL A 111 10.24 -20.99 -3.07
CA VAL A 111 8.99 -21.56 -3.61
C VAL A 111 8.97 -21.66 -5.14
N GLY A 112 10.09 -21.37 -5.79
CA GLY A 112 10.18 -21.34 -7.26
C GLY A 112 9.18 -20.36 -7.89
N TYR A 113 9.06 -19.16 -7.30
CA TYR A 113 8.05 -18.19 -7.67
C TYR A 113 8.17 -17.73 -9.11
N ARG A 114 7.03 -17.56 -9.77
CA ARG A 114 6.93 -17.13 -11.17
C ARG A 114 5.99 -15.94 -11.29
N ASN A 115 6.33 -14.98 -12.15
CA ASN A 115 5.56 -13.77 -12.44
C ASN A 115 5.62 -12.71 -11.32
N ALA A 116 4.76 -11.68 -11.37
CA ALA A 116 4.75 -10.60 -10.39
C ALA A 116 4.21 -11.03 -9.03
N GLY A 117 4.92 -10.67 -7.97
CA GLY A 117 4.51 -10.89 -6.59
C GLY A 117 5.07 -9.83 -5.67
N THR A 118 4.51 -9.72 -4.48
CA THR A 118 4.92 -8.75 -3.46
C THR A 118 5.10 -9.43 -2.13
N VAL A 119 6.26 -9.24 -1.52
CA VAL A 119 6.58 -9.71 -0.18
C VAL A 119 6.33 -8.57 0.80
N GLU A 120 5.30 -8.69 1.63
CA GLU A 120 4.94 -7.69 2.64
C GLU A 120 5.64 -7.96 3.96
N CYS A 121 6.15 -6.90 4.59
CA CYS A 121 6.86 -6.95 5.86
C CYS A 121 6.39 -5.84 6.81
N LEU A 122 6.51 -6.11 8.10
CA LEU A 122 6.43 -5.10 9.16
C LEU A 122 7.85 -4.71 9.56
N LEU A 123 8.19 -3.44 9.47
CA LEU A 123 9.45 -2.87 9.91
C LEU A 123 9.25 -2.19 11.27
N ASP A 124 10.04 -2.59 12.26
CA ASP A 124 10.19 -1.84 13.51
C ASP A 124 11.19 -0.70 13.30
N PRO A 125 10.75 0.57 13.25
CA PRO A 125 11.64 1.70 12.98
C PRO A 125 12.65 1.96 14.12
N ALA A 126 12.40 1.46 15.32
CA ALA A 126 13.30 1.65 16.45
C ALA A 126 14.53 0.73 16.40
N THR A 127 14.37 -0.47 15.86
CA THR A 127 15.45 -1.50 15.81
C THR A 127 16.00 -1.74 14.42
N GLY A 128 15.24 -1.37 13.36
CA GLY A 128 15.54 -1.76 11.98
C GLY A 128 15.33 -3.25 11.71
N GLU A 129 14.67 -3.97 12.64
CA GLU A 129 14.23 -5.35 12.40
C GLU A 129 12.96 -5.35 11.56
N PHE A 130 12.87 -6.28 10.62
CA PHE A 130 11.66 -6.48 9.83
C PHE A 130 11.19 -7.93 9.88
N PHE A 131 9.89 -8.10 9.79
CA PHE A 131 9.21 -9.37 9.94
C PHE A 131 8.32 -9.62 8.74
N PHE A 132 8.43 -10.81 8.15
CA PHE A 132 7.54 -11.24 7.07
C PHE A 132 6.08 -11.22 7.57
N LEU A 133 5.21 -10.61 6.78
CA LEU A 133 3.77 -10.56 7.05
C LEU A 133 3.02 -11.55 6.16
N GLU A 134 3.10 -11.34 4.85
CA GLU A 134 2.47 -12.20 3.86
C GLU A 134 3.11 -12.01 2.48
N MET A 135 2.76 -12.88 1.54
CA MET A 135 3.11 -12.71 0.14
C MET A 135 1.83 -12.60 -0.70
N ASN A 136 1.73 -11.53 -1.44
CA ASN A 136 0.67 -11.33 -2.43
C ASN A 136 1.13 -11.87 -3.79
N THR A 137 0.50 -12.96 -4.23
CA THR A 137 0.85 -13.68 -5.47
C THR A 137 0.14 -13.10 -6.70
N ARG A 138 0.14 -11.79 -6.82
CA ARG A 138 -0.54 -11.00 -7.86
C ARG A 138 0.09 -9.63 -7.97
N LEU A 139 -0.22 -8.93 -9.06
CA LEU A 139 0.02 -7.49 -9.16
C LEU A 139 -0.83 -6.73 -8.12
N GLN A 140 -0.25 -5.72 -7.49
CA GLN A 140 -0.94 -4.89 -6.51
C GLN A 140 -1.39 -3.54 -7.09
N VAL A 141 -2.30 -2.85 -6.39
CA VAL A 141 -2.83 -1.54 -6.80
C VAL A 141 -1.69 -0.54 -6.96
N GLU A 142 -0.75 -0.55 -6.03
CA GLU A 142 0.39 0.36 -5.88
C GLU A 142 1.60 0.05 -6.78
N HIS A 143 1.47 -0.86 -7.74
CA HIS A 143 2.55 -1.18 -8.68
C HIS A 143 3.08 0.04 -9.49
N PRO A 144 2.25 1.05 -9.83
CA PRO A 144 2.71 2.17 -10.66
C PRO A 144 3.88 2.95 -10.06
N ILE A 145 3.98 3.08 -8.73
CA ILE A 145 5.12 3.80 -8.13
C ILE A 145 6.45 3.06 -8.37
N THR A 146 6.42 1.73 -8.40
CA THR A 146 7.59 0.92 -8.76
C THR A 146 7.93 1.08 -10.25
N GLU A 147 6.92 1.04 -11.12
CA GLU A 147 7.11 1.23 -12.56
C GLU A 147 7.82 2.55 -12.86
N LEU A 148 7.35 3.65 -12.24
CA LEU A 148 7.84 4.99 -12.53
C LEU A 148 9.29 5.23 -12.07
N ILE A 149 9.70 4.68 -10.94
CA ILE A 149 11.08 4.85 -10.45
C ILE A 149 12.09 3.90 -11.11
N HIS A 150 11.60 2.85 -11.79
CA HIS A 150 12.45 1.89 -12.53
C HIS A 150 12.37 2.07 -14.04
N GLY A 151 11.37 2.79 -14.56
CA GLY A 151 11.13 2.96 -16.00
C GLY A 151 10.73 1.65 -16.70
N ILE A 152 9.95 0.79 -16.05
CA ILE A 152 9.45 -0.49 -16.57
C ILE A 152 7.93 -0.55 -16.49
N ASP A 153 7.32 -1.43 -17.29
CA ASP A 153 5.89 -1.77 -17.22
C ASP A 153 5.72 -3.18 -16.66
N LEU A 154 5.21 -3.29 -15.43
CA LEU A 154 5.05 -4.57 -14.74
C LEU A 154 3.99 -5.48 -15.40
N VAL A 155 3.00 -4.90 -16.07
CA VAL A 155 1.99 -5.67 -16.81
C VAL A 155 2.61 -6.25 -18.09
N GLU A 156 3.42 -5.48 -18.80
CA GLU A 156 4.20 -5.99 -19.93
C GLU A 156 5.12 -7.14 -19.49
N GLU A 157 5.85 -6.94 -18.38
CA GLU A 157 6.72 -7.99 -17.84
C GLU A 157 5.96 -9.27 -17.46
N GLN A 158 4.76 -9.13 -16.90
CA GLN A 158 3.90 -10.31 -16.63
C GLN A 158 3.58 -11.11 -17.90
N LEU A 159 3.24 -10.41 -19.00
CA LEU A 159 2.92 -11.04 -20.29
C LEU A 159 4.16 -11.71 -20.92
N ARG A 160 5.32 -11.04 -20.86
CA ARG A 160 6.60 -11.56 -21.35
C ARG A 160 7.01 -12.83 -20.59
N ILE A 161 6.95 -12.78 -19.25
CA ILE A 161 7.26 -13.94 -18.41
C ILE A 161 6.31 -15.12 -18.72
N ALA A 162 5.03 -14.84 -18.90
CA ALA A 162 4.04 -15.88 -19.25
C ALA A 162 4.29 -16.49 -20.63
N SER A 163 4.80 -15.69 -21.58
CA SER A 163 5.18 -16.14 -22.93
C SER A 163 6.55 -16.83 -22.97
N GLY A 164 7.28 -16.87 -21.86
CA GLY A 164 8.64 -17.44 -21.80
C GLY A 164 9.73 -16.53 -22.35
N GLU A 165 9.44 -15.22 -22.51
CA GLU A 165 10.37 -14.24 -23.04
C GLU A 165 11.30 -13.67 -21.93
N ALA A 166 12.42 -13.10 -22.37
CA ALA A 166 13.31 -12.35 -21.51
C ALA A 166 12.66 -11.02 -21.07
N PRO A 167 13.01 -10.50 -19.87
CA PRO A 167 12.53 -9.19 -19.41
C PRO A 167 13.07 -8.05 -20.30
N THR A 168 12.40 -6.90 -20.28
CA THR A 168 12.84 -5.69 -21.01
C THR A 168 14.01 -4.99 -20.34
N PHE A 169 14.34 -5.33 -19.12
CA PHE A 169 15.38 -4.74 -18.28
C PHE A 169 16.54 -5.72 -18.02
N ASP A 170 17.66 -5.18 -17.55
CA ASP A 170 18.78 -6.00 -17.06
C ASP A 170 18.53 -6.44 -15.61
N PRO A 171 18.33 -7.74 -15.35
CA PRO A 171 18.10 -8.27 -14.01
C PRO A 171 19.23 -7.98 -13.00
N ALA A 172 20.44 -7.68 -13.45
CA ALA A 172 21.57 -7.39 -12.58
C ALA A 172 21.54 -5.95 -12.03
N THR A 173 20.86 -5.03 -12.70
CA THR A 173 20.85 -3.60 -12.36
C THR A 173 19.47 -3.04 -12.05
N VAL A 174 18.41 -3.84 -12.19
CA VAL A 174 17.02 -3.40 -12.06
C VAL A 174 16.66 -2.81 -10.69
N HIS A 175 17.42 -3.12 -9.64
CA HIS A 175 17.20 -2.57 -8.30
C HIS A 175 17.63 -1.09 -8.15
N ALA A 176 18.30 -0.51 -9.15
CA ALA A 176 18.62 0.91 -9.15
C ALA A 176 17.37 1.73 -9.47
N THR A 177 17.07 2.72 -8.64
CA THR A 177 15.92 3.59 -8.77
C THR A 177 16.29 5.01 -9.16
N ALA A 178 15.38 5.73 -9.82
CA ALA A 178 15.53 7.14 -10.13
C ALA A 178 14.35 7.95 -9.59
N GLY A 179 14.63 8.98 -8.80
CA GLY A 179 13.62 9.86 -8.24
C GLY A 179 12.81 9.23 -7.10
N HIS A 180 11.61 9.75 -6.90
CA HIS A 180 10.67 9.31 -5.86
C HIS A 180 9.24 9.37 -6.41
N ALA A 181 8.44 8.35 -6.14
CA ALA A 181 7.05 8.31 -6.56
C ALA A 181 6.10 8.17 -5.36
N ILE A 182 4.93 8.82 -5.46
CA ILE A 182 3.86 8.77 -4.46
C ILE A 182 2.56 8.42 -5.18
N GLU A 183 1.82 7.44 -4.68
CA GLU A 183 0.46 7.12 -5.14
C GLU A 183 -0.54 7.51 -4.05
N LEU A 184 -1.63 8.18 -4.46
CA LEU A 184 -2.76 8.52 -3.61
C LEU A 184 -3.99 7.77 -4.15
N ARG A 185 -4.63 6.96 -3.30
CA ARG A 185 -5.85 6.23 -3.67
C ARG A 185 -7.08 7.10 -3.52
N ILE A 186 -7.62 7.56 -4.63
CA ILE A 186 -8.82 8.42 -4.65
C ILE A 186 -10.06 7.55 -4.47
N ASN A 187 -10.61 7.56 -3.27
CA ASN A 187 -11.75 6.74 -2.88
C ASN A 187 -13.04 7.56 -2.76
N ALA A 188 -14.16 6.96 -3.16
CA ALA A 188 -15.51 7.48 -2.90
C ALA A 188 -15.88 7.30 -1.44
N GLU A 189 -15.31 8.14 -0.56
CA GLU A 189 -15.45 8.07 0.90
C GLU A 189 -15.56 9.46 1.53
N ASP A 190 -16.26 9.53 2.65
CA ASP A 190 -16.27 10.75 3.47
C ASP A 190 -14.85 11.04 4.00
N PRO A 191 -14.28 12.22 3.75
CA PRO A 191 -12.87 12.50 4.05
C PRO A 191 -12.51 12.50 5.54
N LYS A 192 -13.51 12.56 6.42
CA LYS A 192 -13.31 12.57 7.88
C LYS A 192 -13.61 11.23 8.53
N ARG A 193 -14.67 10.57 8.10
CA ARG A 193 -15.16 9.31 8.66
C ARG A 193 -14.74 8.10 7.85
N PHE A 194 -14.33 8.31 6.59
CA PHE A 194 -14.00 7.27 5.62
C PHE A 194 -15.16 6.27 5.43
N LEU A 195 -16.38 6.76 5.51
CA LEU A 195 -17.54 5.96 5.18
C LEU A 195 -17.78 6.01 3.68
N PRO A 196 -18.17 4.90 3.05
CA PRO A 196 -18.49 4.87 1.63
C PRO A 196 -19.45 5.98 1.24
N GLY A 197 -19.16 6.66 0.13
CA GLY A 197 -19.94 7.76 -0.40
C GLY A 197 -20.36 7.51 -1.85
N PRO A 198 -21.15 6.43 -2.14
CA PRO A 198 -21.57 6.15 -3.52
C PRO A 198 -22.37 7.30 -4.09
N GLY A 199 -22.37 7.44 -5.42
CA GLY A 199 -23.12 8.49 -6.10
C GLY A 199 -22.77 8.63 -7.57
N LYS A 200 -23.59 9.39 -8.30
CA LYS A 200 -23.33 9.74 -9.70
C LYS A 200 -22.23 10.81 -9.75
N VAL A 201 -21.23 10.61 -10.61
CA VAL A 201 -20.17 11.58 -10.89
C VAL A 201 -20.74 12.64 -11.85
N ALA A 202 -20.86 13.88 -11.36
CA ALA A 202 -21.35 15.01 -12.15
C ALA A 202 -20.19 15.75 -12.86
N THR A 203 -19.05 15.91 -12.15
CA THR A 203 -17.83 16.51 -12.69
C THR A 203 -16.65 15.61 -12.39
N TRP A 204 -15.74 15.50 -13.36
CA TRP A 204 -14.48 14.80 -13.25
C TRP A 204 -13.44 15.54 -14.08
N VAL A 205 -12.48 16.20 -13.40
CA VAL A 205 -11.37 16.92 -14.04
C VAL A 205 -10.08 16.42 -13.41
N GLU A 206 -9.30 15.70 -14.20
CA GLU A 206 -8.02 15.15 -13.75
C GLU A 206 -6.91 16.19 -13.81
N PRO A 207 -6.00 16.21 -12.83
CA PRO A 207 -4.78 16.99 -12.92
C PRO A 207 -3.87 16.41 -14.01
N SER A 208 -3.08 17.28 -14.62
CA SER A 208 -2.09 16.90 -15.63
C SER A 208 -0.80 17.71 -15.46
N GLY A 209 0.29 17.23 -16.01
CA GLY A 209 1.58 17.91 -15.99
C GLY A 209 2.73 16.92 -15.93
N GLU A 210 3.95 17.43 -15.89
CA GLU A 210 5.16 16.62 -15.80
C GLU A 210 5.19 15.88 -14.46
N GLY A 211 5.37 14.55 -14.52
CA GLY A 211 5.41 13.70 -13.34
C GLY A 211 4.04 13.46 -12.70
N VAL A 212 2.93 13.73 -13.40
CA VAL A 212 1.57 13.43 -12.96
C VAL A 212 0.98 12.34 -13.85
N ARG A 213 0.52 11.24 -13.24
CA ARG A 213 -0.22 10.14 -13.88
C ARG A 213 -1.51 9.92 -13.11
N VAL A 214 -2.63 9.74 -13.83
CA VAL A 214 -3.91 9.36 -13.25
C VAL A 214 -4.37 8.06 -13.89
N ASP A 215 -4.58 7.01 -13.10
CA ASP A 215 -5.20 5.77 -13.54
C ASP A 215 -6.62 5.74 -12.99
N SER A 216 -7.62 6.07 -13.82
CA SER A 216 -9.02 6.20 -13.39
C SER A 216 -9.90 5.10 -13.94
N GLY A 217 -10.85 4.64 -13.12
CA GLY A 217 -11.93 3.73 -13.50
C GLY A 217 -13.28 4.44 -13.66
N TYR A 218 -13.34 5.73 -13.37
CA TYR A 218 -14.53 6.55 -13.41
C TYR A 218 -14.31 7.83 -14.20
N GLY A 219 -15.40 8.49 -14.58
CA GLY A 219 -15.42 9.75 -15.32
C GLY A 219 -16.80 10.38 -15.23
N PRO A 220 -17.05 11.50 -15.96
CA PRO A 220 -18.35 12.14 -15.99
C PRO A 220 -19.47 11.16 -16.35
N ASP A 221 -20.64 11.34 -15.74
CA ASP A 221 -21.83 10.50 -15.94
C ASP A 221 -21.75 9.03 -15.50
N THR A 222 -20.62 8.57 -14.97
CA THR A 222 -20.53 7.24 -14.33
C THR A 222 -21.14 7.26 -12.93
N THR A 223 -21.38 6.07 -12.34
CA THR A 223 -21.95 5.97 -11.01
C THR A 223 -21.10 5.04 -10.15
N VAL A 224 -20.59 5.57 -9.04
CA VAL A 224 -19.96 4.76 -7.99
C VAL A 224 -21.06 4.05 -7.21
N THR A 225 -21.01 2.72 -7.19
CA THR A 225 -22.03 1.89 -6.53
C THR A 225 -21.52 1.39 -5.17
N PRO A 226 -22.40 0.99 -4.24
CA PRO A 226 -22.00 0.40 -2.97
C PRO A 226 -21.63 -1.10 -3.06
N PHE A 227 -21.62 -1.69 -4.25
CA PHE A 227 -21.44 -3.12 -4.47
C PHE A 227 -19.99 -3.52 -4.72
N TYR A 228 -19.12 -2.55 -4.97
CA TYR A 228 -17.69 -2.74 -5.25
C TYR A 228 -16.85 -1.88 -4.31
N ASP A 229 -15.53 -2.02 -4.42
CA ASP A 229 -14.57 -1.18 -3.71
C ASP A 229 -14.81 0.31 -4.02
N SER A 230 -14.48 1.18 -3.05
CA SER A 230 -14.66 2.64 -3.17
C SER A 230 -13.60 3.31 -4.04
N LEU A 231 -12.58 2.60 -4.50
CA LEU A 231 -11.48 3.15 -5.32
C LEU A 231 -12.00 3.67 -6.66
N MET A 232 -11.82 4.96 -6.91
CA MET A 232 -12.23 5.61 -8.15
C MET A 232 -11.04 5.82 -9.10
N ALA A 233 -9.90 6.23 -8.55
CA ALA A 233 -8.68 6.48 -9.31
C ALA A 233 -7.45 6.34 -8.42
N LYS A 234 -6.29 6.20 -9.07
CA LYS A 234 -4.97 6.38 -8.48
C LYS A 234 -4.38 7.65 -9.04
N LEU A 235 -3.97 8.57 -8.15
CA LEU A 235 -3.21 9.75 -8.52
C LEU A 235 -1.75 9.48 -8.16
N ILE A 236 -0.91 9.40 -9.19
CA ILE A 236 0.50 9.00 -9.04
C ILE A 236 1.39 10.19 -9.44
N LEU A 237 2.32 10.53 -8.57
CA LEU A 237 3.24 11.64 -8.75
C LEU A 237 4.67 11.10 -8.74
N VAL A 238 5.50 11.56 -9.68
CA VAL A 238 6.94 11.26 -9.69
C VAL A 238 7.74 12.56 -9.68
N GLY A 239 8.69 12.63 -8.76
CA GLY A 239 9.61 13.75 -8.59
C GLY A 239 11.06 13.32 -8.72
N THR A 240 11.95 14.29 -8.84
CA THR A 240 13.40 14.07 -8.78
C THR A 240 13.84 13.55 -7.41
N ASP A 241 13.08 13.90 -6.39
CA ASP A 241 13.22 13.45 -5.01
C ASP A 241 11.84 13.48 -4.30
N ARG A 242 11.81 13.13 -3.01
CA ARG A 242 10.57 13.08 -2.22
C ARG A 242 9.91 14.45 -2.06
N GLU A 243 10.68 15.51 -1.90
CA GLU A 243 10.16 16.87 -1.72
C GLU A 243 9.47 17.36 -2.99
N ASP A 244 10.08 17.13 -4.16
CA ASP A 244 9.49 17.43 -5.47
C ASP A 244 8.20 16.60 -5.71
N ALA A 245 8.22 15.31 -5.38
CA ALA A 245 7.01 14.47 -5.48
C ALA A 245 5.86 14.98 -4.59
N ILE A 246 6.15 15.40 -3.36
CA ILE A 246 5.16 16.00 -2.44
C ILE A 246 4.65 17.35 -2.99
N ALA A 247 5.51 18.20 -3.54
CA ALA A 247 5.11 19.48 -4.12
C ALA A 247 4.15 19.27 -5.31
N LYS A 248 4.45 18.30 -6.18
CA LYS A 248 3.57 17.88 -7.27
C LYS A 248 2.25 17.32 -6.75
N ALA A 249 2.29 16.51 -5.68
CA ALA A 249 1.08 15.96 -5.07
C ALA A 249 0.14 17.05 -4.54
N ARG A 250 0.67 18.09 -3.89
CA ARG A 250 -0.12 19.24 -3.46
C ARG A 250 -0.84 19.93 -4.61
N THR A 251 -0.11 20.19 -5.69
CA THR A 251 -0.66 20.84 -6.89
C THR A 251 -1.72 19.97 -7.54
N ALA A 252 -1.44 18.68 -7.70
CA ALA A 252 -2.34 17.74 -8.33
C ALA A 252 -3.63 17.51 -7.53
N VAL A 253 -3.52 17.37 -6.19
CA VAL A 253 -4.69 17.24 -5.30
C VAL A 253 -5.57 18.49 -5.36
N ALA A 254 -4.97 19.69 -5.39
CA ALA A 254 -5.71 20.94 -5.50
C ALA A 254 -6.39 21.12 -6.89
N GLY A 255 -5.82 20.53 -7.93
CA GLY A 255 -6.36 20.59 -9.29
C GLY A 255 -7.35 19.47 -9.65
N PHE A 256 -7.48 18.44 -8.80
CA PHE A 256 -8.40 17.32 -9.05
C PHE A 256 -9.82 17.69 -8.63
N GLU A 257 -10.74 17.83 -9.59
CA GLU A 257 -12.14 18.15 -9.30
C GLU A 257 -13.03 16.93 -9.50
N ILE A 258 -13.68 16.49 -8.42
CA ILE A 258 -14.69 15.41 -8.41
C ILE A 258 -15.94 15.93 -7.72
N VAL A 259 -17.05 16.08 -8.47
CA VAL A 259 -18.36 16.49 -7.95
C VAL A 259 -19.34 15.33 -8.07
N GLY A 260 -20.07 15.08 -6.99
CA GLY A 260 -21.09 14.02 -6.89
C GLY A 260 -20.83 13.13 -5.67
N PRO A 261 -20.07 12.04 -5.80
CA PRO A 261 -19.72 11.21 -4.64
C PRO A 261 -18.82 11.98 -3.67
N LYS A 262 -18.98 11.73 -2.39
CA LYS A 262 -17.97 12.17 -1.43
C LYS A 262 -16.63 11.48 -1.77
N ASN A 263 -15.54 12.20 -1.61
CA ASN A 263 -14.22 11.66 -1.90
C ASN A 263 -13.20 12.08 -0.84
N ASN A 264 -12.06 11.40 -0.82
CA ASN A 264 -11.01 11.60 0.16
C ASN A 264 -9.93 12.62 -0.25
N LEU A 265 -10.08 13.37 -1.34
CA LEU A 265 -9.15 14.45 -1.73
C LEU A 265 -8.87 15.43 -0.58
N PRO A 266 -9.87 15.89 0.21
CA PRO A 266 -9.59 16.77 1.36
C PRO A 266 -8.70 16.13 2.43
N PHE A 267 -8.75 14.81 2.61
CA PHE A 267 -7.84 14.10 3.51
C PHE A 267 -6.38 14.19 3.01
N PHE A 268 -6.16 14.03 1.71
CA PHE A 268 -4.81 14.16 1.15
C PHE A 268 -4.27 15.58 1.24
N ALA A 269 -5.11 16.60 1.06
CA ALA A 269 -4.70 17.98 1.28
C ALA A 269 -4.22 18.21 2.73
N GLU A 270 -4.90 17.62 3.73
CA GLU A 270 -4.47 17.66 5.12
C GLU A 270 -3.18 16.86 5.37
N LEU A 271 -3.05 15.65 4.77
CA LEU A 271 -1.89 14.78 4.94
C LEU A 271 -0.62 15.41 4.37
N LEU A 272 -0.71 16.04 3.20
CA LEU A 272 0.42 16.69 2.54
C LEU A 272 0.93 17.95 3.27
N GLU A 273 0.23 18.41 4.33
CA GLU A 273 0.68 19.44 5.26
C GLU A 273 1.01 18.86 6.67
N ASN A 274 0.86 17.56 6.87
CA ASN A 274 1.12 16.92 8.15
C ASN A 274 2.62 16.78 8.41
N ALA A 275 3.10 17.24 9.55
CA ALA A 275 4.52 17.27 9.89
C ALA A 275 5.16 15.85 9.94
N GLU A 276 4.44 14.83 10.43
CA GLU A 276 4.94 13.45 10.46
C GLU A 276 5.12 12.93 9.03
N PHE A 277 4.15 13.17 8.14
CA PHE A 277 4.26 12.76 6.75
C PHE A 277 5.41 13.48 6.04
N LEU A 278 5.50 14.80 6.21
CA LEU A 278 6.53 15.61 5.57
C LEU A 278 7.96 15.22 6.00
N SER A 279 8.14 14.93 7.29
CA SER A 279 9.45 14.47 7.79
C SER A 279 9.85 13.07 7.32
N GLY A 280 8.90 12.27 6.83
CA GLY A 280 9.12 10.85 6.56
C GLY A 280 9.14 9.98 7.82
N ASP A 281 8.99 10.53 9.01
CA ASP A 281 8.95 9.78 10.28
C ASP A 281 7.51 9.54 10.74
N TYR A 282 6.84 8.60 10.09
CA TYR A 282 5.48 8.19 10.39
C TYR A 282 5.39 6.66 10.49
N ASP A 283 4.29 6.16 11.00
CA ASP A 283 3.99 4.73 11.14
C ASP A 283 2.53 4.44 10.75
N THR A 284 2.09 3.18 10.84
CA THR A 284 0.72 2.77 10.49
C THR A 284 -0.37 3.45 11.31
N GLY A 285 -0.02 4.17 12.38
CA GLY A 285 -0.93 4.95 13.22
C GLY A 285 -1.17 6.40 12.77
N ILE A 286 -0.47 6.90 11.74
CA ILE A 286 -0.54 8.32 11.33
C ILE A 286 -1.98 8.81 11.08
N VAL A 287 -2.79 8.05 10.34
CA VAL A 287 -4.18 8.42 10.03
C VAL A 287 -5.04 8.52 11.30
N GLY A 288 -4.79 7.61 12.26
CA GLY A 288 -5.43 7.65 13.59
C GLY A 288 -5.11 8.96 14.32
N ARG A 289 -3.83 9.30 14.42
CA ARG A 289 -3.36 10.54 15.09
C ARG A 289 -3.91 11.80 14.42
N MET A 290 -3.98 11.86 13.10
CA MET A 290 -4.59 12.97 12.37
C MET A 290 -6.10 13.14 12.67
N ARG A 291 -6.79 12.11 13.11
CA ARG A 291 -8.23 12.12 13.43
C ARG A 291 -8.54 12.17 14.92
N GLU A 292 -7.54 12.11 15.78
CA GLU A 292 -7.71 12.33 17.21
C GLU A 292 -8.12 13.78 17.47
N LYS A 293 -9.16 13.94 18.28
CA LYS A 293 -9.53 15.28 18.75
C LYS A 293 -8.44 15.78 19.67
N PRO A 294 -8.03 17.05 19.57
CA PRO A 294 -7.13 17.64 20.58
C PRO A 294 -7.73 17.37 21.96
N LYS A 295 -6.94 16.74 22.85
CA LYS A 295 -7.36 16.57 24.26
C LYS A 295 -7.70 17.96 24.78
N LYS A 296 -8.96 18.16 25.18
CA LYS A 296 -9.35 19.36 25.90
C LYS A 296 -8.51 19.37 27.19
N GLY A 297 -7.51 20.26 27.23
CA GLY A 297 -6.76 20.55 28.45
C GLY A 297 -7.66 21.15 29.51
#